data_75a0e143ee3f6a3d4b1bd9be6ff149d4
#
_entry.id   75a0e143ee3f6a3d4b1bd9be6ff149d4
#
_cell.length_a   1.000
_cell.length_b   1.000
_cell.length_c   1.000
_cell.angle_alpha   90.00
_cell.angle_beta   90.00
_cell.angle_gamma   90.00
#
_symmetry.space_group_name_H-M   'P 1'
#
loop_
_entity.id
_entity.type
_entity.pdbx_description
1 polymer ?
#
loop_
_entity_poly.entity_id
_entity_poly.type
_entity_poly.pdbx_seq_one_letter_code
_entity_poly.pdbx_strand_id
1 'polypeptide(L)'
;MIPKNFLRPITVVSLLVVVTLMLTACTTTQSTDQHSEDFPSATIREHLAESGALTSSDANQIIDSGRSDPGVLTTPELVDLLTPSVVEIAVNLDRGQGVGTGVIFDENGHILTNWHVVEGASTITVAFEDGTIVDGELFRRDPLLDLAIIRVEQRGLVPALFGDSDSLQVGEDVIAIGHALGLDGAPTVSKGVVSALNRTILDNVGGNLSGLVQTDAAINEGNSGGPLVNMRGEVVGINTVKINSGDRLGFSININDAKNAAETLIALGPLPPPGFLGVGGVDVNRALARAIGLPVAQGFLITMIKPGSPAETAGLEPDDIIFEMDNVPVTNGYDLTVFLREHPSGSRISITVVRGLRSLFRLEAVLGDRPGS
;
A
#
# COMPACT_ATOMS: atom_id res chain seq x y z
N MET A 1 -36.90 -38.66 35.97
CA MET A 1 -35.93 -39.78 35.93
C MET A 1 -34.87 -39.39 34.94
N ILE A 2 -33.69 -38.97 35.46
CA ILE A 2 -32.49 -38.61 34.73
C ILE A 2 -31.58 -39.83 34.78
N PRO A 3 -30.78 -40.12 33.77
CA PRO A 3 -29.43 -40.46 34.10
C PRO A 3 -28.35 -39.54 33.47
N LYS A 4 -27.44 -39.19 34.36
CA LYS A 4 -26.16 -38.51 34.18
C LYS A 4 -25.13 -39.41 33.46
N ASN A 5 -24.08 -38.72 33.00
CA ASN A 5 -22.75 -39.17 32.61
C ASN A 5 -22.56 -39.39 31.10
N PHE A 6 -21.58 -38.63 30.44
CA PHE A 6 -20.15 -38.76 30.65
C PHE A 6 -19.42 -37.51 30.09
N LEU A 7 -18.89 -36.70 30.97
CA LEU A 7 -17.76 -35.82 30.66
C LEU A 7 -16.47 -36.64 30.68
N ARG A 8 -15.69 -36.61 29.61
CA ARG A 8 -14.29 -36.98 29.65
C ARG A 8 -13.43 -35.73 29.47
N PRO A 9 -12.46 -35.47 30.35
CA PRO A 9 -11.54 -34.36 30.19
C PRO A 9 -10.47 -34.70 29.16
N ILE A 10 -10.27 -33.83 28.16
CA ILE A 10 -9.10 -33.90 27.30
C ILE A 10 -7.93 -33.28 28.07
N THR A 11 -6.96 -34.10 28.32
CA THR A 11 -5.72 -33.81 29.01
C THR A 11 -4.88 -32.85 28.13
N VAL A 12 -4.66 -31.67 28.64
CA VAL A 12 -3.67 -30.73 28.09
C VAL A 12 -2.29 -31.28 28.47
N VAL A 13 -1.59 -31.82 27.50
CA VAL A 13 -0.17 -32.20 27.66
C VAL A 13 0.65 -30.93 27.44
N SER A 14 1.11 -30.38 28.55
CA SER A 14 2.13 -29.33 28.57
C SER A 14 3.43 -29.87 27.99
N LEU A 15 3.84 -29.38 26.85
CA LEU A 15 5.20 -29.54 26.34
C LEU A 15 6.08 -28.43 26.90
N LEU A 16 6.57 -28.65 28.13
CA LEU A 16 7.63 -27.87 28.73
C LEU A 16 8.94 -28.56 28.36
N VAL A 17 9.62 -28.13 27.32
CA VAL A 17 10.98 -28.51 26.99
C VAL A 17 11.91 -27.36 27.34
N VAL A 18 12.42 -27.41 28.54
CA VAL A 18 13.83 -27.36 28.94
C VAL A 18 14.72 -26.51 28.02
N VAL A 19 14.87 -25.24 28.39
CA VAL A 19 16.09 -24.46 28.13
C VAL A 19 16.74 -24.22 29.49
N THR A 20 17.57 -25.17 29.89
CA THR A 20 18.48 -24.98 31.01
C THR A 20 19.87 -25.42 30.55
N LEU A 21 20.84 -24.66 30.96
CA LEU A 21 22.30 -24.78 30.82
C LEU A 21 22.92 -24.18 29.55
N MET A 22 23.39 -22.96 29.69
CA MET A 22 24.81 -22.60 29.69
C MET A 22 24.97 -21.17 30.25
N LEU A 23 24.90 -21.08 31.61
CA LEU A 23 25.50 -19.98 32.36
C LEU A 23 26.80 -20.56 32.95
N THR A 24 27.92 -20.24 32.30
CA THR A 24 29.22 -20.37 32.92
C THR A 24 29.98 -19.07 32.76
N ALA A 25 30.04 -18.40 33.86
CA ALA A 25 31.00 -17.45 34.35
C ALA A 25 32.07 -16.89 33.37
N CYS A 26 32.06 -15.58 33.18
CA CYS A 26 33.29 -14.81 33.16
C CYS A 26 33.10 -13.55 34.00
N THR A 27 33.76 -13.57 35.15
CA THR A 27 33.90 -12.47 36.09
C THR A 27 34.87 -11.42 35.53
N THR A 28 34.42 -10.17 35.60
CA THR A 28 35.19 -8.91 35.84
C THR A 28 36.60 -8.75 35.30
N THR A 29 36.75 -7.75 34.43
CA THR A 29 37.67 -6.64 34.68
C THR A 29 37.16 -5.38 33.93
N GLN A 30 36.87 -4.32 34.68
CA GLN A 30 36.75 -2.95 34.16
C GLN A 30 38.12 -2.51 33.63
N SER A 31 38.11 -2.04 32.41
CA SER A 31 39.12 -1.10 31.92
C SER A 31 38.41 -0.18 30.91
N THR A 32 38.31 1.06 31.34
CA THR A 32 37.97 2.21 30.54
C THR A 32 39.06 2.42 29.49
N ASP A 33 38.71 2.22 28.22
CA ASP A 33 39.40 2.89 27.12
C ASP A 33 38.41 3.07 25.95
N GLN A 34 38.13 4.36 25.66
CA GLN A 34 37.48 4.80 24.45
C GLN A 34 38.45 4.53 23.28
N HIS A 35 38.16 3.53 22.48
CA HIS A 35 38.65 3.45 21.12
C HIS A 35 37.47 3.34 20.16
N SER A 36 37.26 4.43 19.41
CA SER A 36 36.56 4.40 18.15
C SER A 36 37.36 3.47 17.23
N GLU A 37 36.92 2.24 17.07
CA GLU A 37 37.44 1.38 16.02
C GLU A 37 36.86 1.83 14.70
N ASP A 38 37.63 2.65 13.99
CA ASP A 38 37.58 2.76 12.53
C ASP A 38 37.85 1.38 11.95
N PHE A 39 36.82 0.68 11.47
CA PHE A 39 37.01 -0.52 10.66
C PHE A 39 37.71 -0.10 9.37
N PRO A 40 38.92 -0.59 9.12
CA PRO A 40 39.67 -0.17 7.92
C PRO A 40 38.92 -0.74 6.70
N SER A 41 38.51 0.14 5.80
CA SER A 41 37.96 -0.17 4.48
C SER A 41 38.86 -1.08 3.62
N ALA A 42 40.10 -1.33 4.05
CA ALA A 42 41.04 -2.27 3.47
C ALA A 42 40.63 -3.75 3.68
N THR A 43 40.05 -4.12 4.84
CA THR A 43 39.76 -5.52 5.18
C THR A 43 38.60 -6.10 4.36
N ILE A 44 37.63 -5.26 3.99
CA ILE A 44 36.51 -5.67 3.11
C ILE A 44 37.00 -5.90 1.69
N ARG A 45 37.97 -5.10 1.22
CA ARG A 45 38.57 -5.23 -0.11
C ARG A 45 39.37 -6.55 -0.28
N GLU A 46 40.10 -6.95 0.74
CA GLU A 46 40.86 -8.22 0.71
C GLU A 46 39.91 -9.44 0.73
N HIS A 47 38.85 -9.40 1.52
CA HIS A 47 37.94 -10.55 1.61
C HIS A 47 37.08 -10.75 0.34
N LEU A 48 36.73 -9.68 -0.37
CA LEU A 48 36.01 -9.75 -1.66
C LEU A 48 36.92 -10.17 -2.82
N ALA A 49 38.19 -9.82 -2.79
CA ALA A 49 39.17 -10.26 -3.77
C ALA A 49 39.54 -11.74 -3.64
N GLU A 50 39.59 -12.28 -2.42
CA GLU A 50 39.86 -13.71 -2.15
C GLU A 50 38.68 -14.62 -2.53
N SER A 51 37.43 -14.11 -2.54
CA SER A 51 36.24 -14.92 -2.90
C SER A 51 36.06 -15.15 -4.41
N GLY A 52 36.89 -14.50 -5.27
CA GLY A 52 36.77 -14.62 -6.73
C GLY A 52 35.46 -14.14 -7.36
N ALA A 53 34.59 -13.47 -6.57
CA ALA A 53 33.28 -13.06 -6.99
C ALA A 53 33.22 -11.70 -7.73
N LEU A 54 34.23 -10.82 -7.51
CA LEU A 54 34.32 -9.50 -8.15
C LEU A 54 35.77 -9.14 -8.42
N THR A 55 36.07 -8.54 -9.57
CA THR A 55 37.36 -8.00 -9.85
C THR A 55 37.58 -6.63 -9.16
N SER A 56 38.83 -6.22 -8.95
CA SER A 56 39.13 -4.88 -8.42
C SER A 56 38.57 -3.75 -9.29
N SER A 57 38.32 -4.00 -10.58
CA SER A 57 37.64 -3.10 -11.51
C SER A 57 36.13 -3.01 -11.18
N ASP A 58 35.47 -4.13 -10.88
CA ASP A 58 34.04 -4.18 -10.53
C ASP A 58 33.78 -3.52 -9.18
N ALA A 59 34.67 -3.73 -8.20
CA ALA A 59 34.62 -3.05 -6.91
C ALA A 59 34.80 -1.53 -7.02
N ASN A 60 35.65 -1.06 -7.91
CA ASN A 60 35.84 0.37 -8.18
C ASN A 60 34.64 0.96 -8.94
N GLN A 61 33.99 0.20 -9.82
CA GLN A 61 32.74 0.62 -10.49
C GLN A 61 31.57 0.73 -9.52
N ILE A 62 31.47 -0.19 -8.54
CA ILE A 62 30.44 -0.13 -7.48
C ILE A 62 30.69 1.06 -6.54
N ILE A 63 31.95 1.39 -6.25
CA ILE A 63 32.29 2.54 -5.39
C ILE A 63 32.15 3.88 -6.13
N ASP A 64 32.41 3.92 -7.43
CA ASP A 64 32.25 5.13 -8.26
C ASP A 64 30.78 5.39 -8.63
N SER A 65 29.91 4.34 -8.59
CA SER A 65 28.45 4.48 -8.68
C SER A 65 27.82 5.06 -7.40
N GLY A 66 28.57 5.17 -6.31
CA GLY A 66 28.21 5.93 -5.10
C GLY A 66 28.44 7.45 -5.22
N ARG A 67 28.94 7.95 -6.36
CA ARG A 67 28.85 9.38 -6.69
C ARG A 67 27.41 9.68 -7.10
N SER A 68 26.78 10.60 -6.38
CA SER A 68 25.46 11.13 -6.66
C SER A 68 25.25 11.29 -8.17
N ASP A 69 24.30 10.51 -8.70
CA ASP A 69 23.73 10.74 -10.01
C ASP A 69 23.36 12.23 -10.09
N PRO A 70 23.76 13.00 -11.11
CA PRO A 70 23.48 14.44 -11.19
C PRO A 70 22.00 14.84 -11.17
N GLY A 71 21.09 13.91 -10.94
CA GLY A 71 19.64 14.12 -10.75
C GLY A 71 19.12 13.74 -9.36
N VAL A 72 19.96 13.25 -8.43
CA VAL A 72 19.51 12.82 -7.09
C VAL A 72 19.60 14.00 -6.13
N LEU A 73 18.44 14.38 -5.55
CA LEU A 73 18.32 15.47 -4.58
C LEU A 73 18.52 14.95 -3.15
N THR A 74 18.98 15.82 -2.26
CA THR A 74 18.98 15.55 -0.82
C THR A 74 17.55 15.66 -0.26
N THR A 75 17.29 15.04 0.89
CA THR A 75 15.95 15.14 1.52
C THR A 75 15.49 16.58 1.77
N PRO A 76 16.32 17.52 2.28
CA PRO A 76 15.89 18.92 2.38
C PRO A 76 15.52 19.56 1.05
N GLU A 77 16.32 19.36 0.00
CA GLU A 77 16.04 19.90 -1.34
C GLU A 77 14.72 19.33 -1.91
N LEU A 78 14.41 18.04 -1.64
CA LEU A 78 13.14 17.43 -2.02
C LEU A 78 11.96 18.07 -1.28
N VAL A 79 12.11 18.36 0.01
CA VAL A 79 11.07 19.01 0.80
C VAL A 79 10.80 20.41 0.24
N ASP A 80 11.83 21.22 0.02
CA ASP A 80 11.70 22.57 -0.53
C ASP A 80 11.03 22.56 -1.92
N LEU A 81 11.37 21.56 -2.75
CA LEU A 81 10.81 21.40 -4.09
C LEU A 81 9.31 21.03 -4.06
N LEU A 82 8.91 20.17 -3.12
CA LEU A 82 7.59 19.54 -3.15
C LEU A 82 6.56 20.23 -2.25
N THR A 83 6.99 20.96 -1.22
CA THR A 83 6.08 21.63 -0.30
C THR A 83 5.04 22.51 -1.00
N PRO A 84 5.37 23.29 -2.08
CA PRO A 84 4.37 24.06 -2.81
C PRO A 84 3.31 23.22 -3.53
N SER A 85 3.57 21.93 -3.76
CA SER A 85 2.65 20.99 -4.42
C SER A 85 1.84 20.14 -3.47
N VAL A 86 2.09 20.26 -2.15
CA VAL A 86 1.43 19.46 -1.10
C VAL A 86 0.54 20.37 -0.26
N VAL A 87 -0.69 19.94 -0.04
CA VAL A 87 -1.70 20.72 0.68
C VAL A 87 -2.28 19.93 1.83
N GLU A 88 -2.68 20.63 2.91
CA GLU A 88 -3.51 20.05 3.96
C GLU A 88 -4.96 20.03 3.51
N ILE A 89 -5.65 18.93 3.79
CA ILE A 89 -7.08 18.77 3.56
C ILE A 89 -7.74 18.56 4.92
N ALA A 90 -8.57 19.52 5.34
CA ALA A 90 -9.39 19.41 6.53
C ALA A 90 -10.85 19.18 6.13
N VAL A 91 -11.51 18.25 6.79
CA VAL A 91 -12.91 17.88 6.52
C VAL A 91 -13.76 17.96 7.76
N ASN A 92 -15.01 18.41 7.62
CA ASN A 92 -16.02 18.27 8.64
C ASN A 92 -16.92 17.08 8.30
N LEU A 93 -17.07 16.18 9.26
CA LEU A 93 -17.92 14.99 9.18
C LEU A 93 -19.10 15.18 10.13
N ASP A 94 -20.17 14.37 9.98
CA ASP A 94 -21.30 14.37 10.90
C ASP A 94 -20.89 14.13 12.37
N ARG A 95 -19.78 13.45 12.61
CA ARG A 95 -19.25 13.10 13.94
C ARG A 95 -17.78 13.47 14.10
N GLY A 96 -17.46 14.75 13.91
CA GLY A 96 -16.09 15.23 14.14
C GLY A 96 -15.43 15.83 12.92
N GLN A 97 -14.12 15.93 12.99
CA GLN A 97 -13.27 16.48 11.95
C GLN A 97 -12.22 15.45 11.55
N GLY A 98 -11.80 15.50 10.31
CA GLY A 98 -10.68 14.71 9.78
C GLY A 98 -9.64 15.61 9.13
N VAL A 99 -8.41 15.13 9.09
CA VAL A 99 -7.31 15.79 8.40
C VAL A 99 -6.61 14.76 7.51
N GLY A 100 -6.21 15.18 6.33
CA GLY A 100 -5.39 14.42 5.41
C GLY A 100 -4.53 15.35 4.57
N THR A 101 -3.92 14.80 3.58
CA THR A 101 -3.02 15.51 2.65
C THR A 101 -3.53 15.38 1.22
N GLY A 102 -3.20 16.34 0.38
CA GLY A 102 -3.43 16.29 -1.05
C GLY A 102 -2.19 16.67 -1.84
N VAL A 103 -2.15 16.23 -3.10
CA VAL A 103 -1.12 16.56 -4.07
C VAL A 103 -1.75 17.34 -5.21
N ILE A 104 -1.25 18.53 -5.50
CA ILE A 104 -1.73 19.34 -6.62
C ILE A 104 -1.44 18.59 -7.92
N PHE A 105 -2.52 18.25 -8.65
CA PHE A 105 -2.44 17.44 -9.86
C PHE A 105 -2.19 18.29 -11.10
N ASP A 106 -2.87 19.44 -11.20
CA ASP A 106 -2.75 20.36 -12.33
C ASP A 106 -2.98 21.84 -11.93
N GLU A 107 -2.72 22.72 -12.86
CA GLU A 107 -2.94 24.18 -12.70
C GLU A 107 -4.43 24.58 -12.69
N ASN A 108 -5.35 23.65 -13.02
CA ASN A 108 -6.80 23.90 -13.07
C ASN A 108 -7.48 23.71 -11.71
N GLY A 109 -6.70 23.42 -10.66
CA GLY A 109 -7.21 23.30 -9.31
C GLY A 109 -7.58 21.86 -8.91
N HIS A 110 -7.19 20.86 -9.69
CA HIS A 110 -7.40 19.48 -9.30
C HIS A 110 -6.32 19.03 -8.30
N ILE A 111 -6.76 18.48 -7.18
CA ILE A 111 -5.92 17.98 -6.08
C ILE A 111 -6.26 16.51 -5.89
N LEU A 112 -5.25 15.66 -5.95
CA LEU A 112 -5.38 14.23 -5.74
C LEU A 112 -5.20 13.90 -4.25
N THR A 113 -6.10 13.09 -3.71
CA THR A 113 -6.05 12.61 -2.32
C THR A 113 -6.69 11.22 -2.21
N ASN A 114 -6.79 10.64 -1.00
CA ASN A 114 -7.53 9.41 -0.80
C ASN A 114 -9.04 9.65 -0.66
N TRP A 115 -9.84 8.67 -1.11
CA TRP A 115 -11.28 8.70 -0.93
C TRP A 115 -11.67 8.68 0.54
N HIS A 116 -11.05 7.83 1.36
CA HIS A 116 -11.37 7.73 2.79
C HIS A 116 -11.11 9.03 3.58
N VAL A 117 -10.26 9.92 3.07
CA VAL A 117 -10.02 11.25 3.69
C VAL A 117 -11.25 12.14 3.57
N VAL A 118 -11.98 12.07 2.46
CA VAL A 118 -13.10 12.96 2.14
C VAL A 118 -14.47 12.27 2.15
N GLU A 119 -14.50 10.98 2.43
CA GLU A 119 -15.74 10.19 2.48
C GLU A 119 -16.67 10.71 3.58
N GLY A 120 -17.91 11.07 3.19
CA GLY A 120 -18.91 11.61 4.11
C GLY A 120 -18.66 13.03 4.60
N ALA A 121 -17.70 13.74 4.00
CA ALA A 121 -17.41 15.13 4.34
C ALA A 121 -18.59 16.05 3.96
N SER A 122 -19.05 16.86 4.92
CA SER A 122 -20.02 17.93 4.68
C SER A 122 -19.37 19.21 4.16
N THR A 123 -18.11 19.46 4.53
CA THR A 123 -17.28 20.53 4.00
C THR A 123 -15.84 20.05 3.88
N ILE A 124 -15.15 20.54 2.86
CA ILE A 124 -13.74 20.29 2.60
C ILE A 124 -13.06 21.65 2.54
N THR A 125 -11.97 21.84 3.28
CA THR A 125 -11.10 23.00 3.19
C THR A 125 -9.68 22.57 2.85
N VAL A 126 -9.01 23.35 2.05
CA VAL A 126 -7.65 23.11 1.56
C VAL A 126 -6.76 24.24 2.02
N ALA A 127 -5.71 23.92 2.78
CA ALA A 127 -4.71 24.90 3.22
C ALA A 127 -3.40 24.66 2.44
N PHE A 128 -2.87 25.78 1.89
CA PHE A 128 -1.62 25.81 1.13
C PHE A 128 -0.45 26.23 2.03
N GLU A 129 0.78 26.00 1.55
CA GLU A 129 2.01 26.37 2.26
C GLU A 129 2.09 27.84 2.64
N ASP A 130 1.58 28.74 1.80
CA ASP A 130 1.58 30.18 2.02
C ASP A 130 0.56 30.65 3.07
N GLY A 131 -0.17 29.72 3.70
CA GLY A 131 -1.23 29.96 4.66
C GLY A 131 -2.59 30.32 4.04
N THR A 132 -2.71 30.30 2.72
CA THR A 132 -3.99 30.46 2.03
C THR A 132 -4.90 29.28 2.33
N ILE A 133 -6.14 29.54 2.72
CA ILE A 133 -7.16 28.50 2.96
C ILE A 133 -8.33 28.78 2.03
N VAL A 134 -8.75 27.77 1.30
CA VAL A 134 -9.89 27.85 0.36
C VAL A 134 -10.86 26.69 0.57
N ASP A 135 -12.09 26.87 0.13
CA ASP A 135 -13.06 25.78 0.07
C ASP A 135 -12.70 24.84 -1.09
N GLY A 136 -12.77 23.54 -0.80
CA GLY A 136 -12.61 22.46 -1.77
C GLY A 136 -13.94 21.79 -2.08
N GLU A 137 -14.13 21.38 -3.32
CA GLU A 137 -15.27 20.59 -3.77
C GLU A 137 -14.82 19.19 -4.16
N LEU A 138 -15.52 18.15 -3.67
CA LEU A 138 -15.30 16.80 -4.16
C LEU A 138 -15.72 16.74 -5.63
N PHE A 139 -14.73 16.76 -6.52
CA PHE A 139 -14.96 16.75 -7.95
C PHE A 139 -15.25 15.36 -8.49
N ARG A 140 -14.41 14.38 -8.14
CA ARG A 140 -14.50 12.97 -8.58
C ARG A 140 -13.92 12.03 -7.54
N ARG A 141 -14.27 10.75 -7.66
CA ARG A 141 -13.74 9.69 -6.79
C ARG A 141 -13.62 8.35 -7.50
N ASP A 142 -12.71 7.52 -7.03
CA ASP A 142 -12.59 6.09 -7.33
C ASP A 142 -12.45 5.32 -6.01
N PRO A 143 -13.56 4.81 -5.43
CA PRO A 143 -13.51 4.08 -4.18
C PRO A 143 -12.74 2.76 -4.23
N LEU A 144 -12.56 2.14 -5.41
CA LEU A 144 -11.78 0.90 -5.54
C LEU A 144 -10.28 1.14 -5.37
N LEU A 145 -9.79 2.28 -5.87
CA LEU A 145 -8.40 2.70 -5.67
C LEU A 145 -8.19 3.53 -4.41
N ASP A 146 -9.26 3.82 -3.66
CA ASP A 146 -9.20 4.75 -2.54
C ASP A 146 -8.68 6.14 -2.97
N LEU A 147 -9.11 6.64 -4.14
CA LEU A 147 -8.74 7.94 -4.68
C LEU A 147 -9.91 8.91 -4.74
N ALA A 148 -9.61 10.18 -4.53
CA ALA A 148 -10.51 11.30 -4.76
C ALA A 148 -9.77 12.46 -5.43
N ILE A 149 -10.51 13.23 -6.20
CA ILE A 149 -10.07 14.49 -6.78
C ILE A 149 -10.90 15.59 -6.16
N ILE A 150 -10.25 16.52 -5.48
CA ILE A 150 -10.82 17.75 -4.98
C ILE A 150 -10.54 18.83 -6.02
N ARG A 151 -11.51 19.72 -6.24
CA ARG A 151 -11.33 20.91 -7.03
C ARG A 151 -11.33 22.15 -6.15
N VAL A 152 -10.39 23.05 -6.40
CA VAL A 152 -10.32 24.36 -5.76
C VAL A 152 -10.29 25.47 -6.80
N GLU A 153 -10.81 26.64 -6.45
CA GLU A 153 -10.71 27.84 -7.27
C GLU A 153 -9.53 28.71 -6.79
N GLN A 154 -8.31 28.26 -7.09
CA GLN A 154 -7.06 28.94 -6.72
C GLN A 154 -6.18 29.08 -7.96
N ARG A 155 -5.42 30.19 -8.03
CA ARG A 155 -4.46 30.46 -9.10
C ARG A 155 -3.02 30.35 -8.61
N GLY A 156 -2.11 30.14 -9.55
CA GLY A 156 -0.68 30.07 -9.23
C GLY A 156 -0.29 28.76 -8.55
N LEU A 157 -1.09 27.72 -8.75
CA LEU A 157 -0.80 26.38 -8.25
C LEU A 157 0.47 25.83 -8.88
N VAL A 158 1.23 25.06 -8.10
CA VAL A 158 2.43 24.36 -8.53
C VAL A 158 2.11 22.86 -8.56
N PRO A 159 1.83 22.26 -9.72
CA PRO A 159 1.59 20.84 -9.83
C PRO A 159 2.83 20.03 -9.45
N ALA A 160 2.64 18.87 -8.80
CA ALA A 160 3.72 17.94 -8.54
C ALA A 160 4.20 17.28 -9.84
N LEU A 161 5.47 16.89 -9.86
CA LEU A 161 6.00 16.06 -10.94
C LEU A 161 5.65 14.59 -10.65
N PHE A 162 4.87 13.97 -11.53
CA PHE A 162 4.50 12.56 -11.43
C PHE A 162 5.51 11.69 -12.18
N GLY A 163 6.07 10.70 -11.47
CA GLY A 163 7.04 9.75 -12.02
C GLY A 163 6.37 8.53 -12.66
N ASP A 164 7.13 7.44 -12.68
CA ASP A 164 6.71 6.14 -13.21
C ASP A 164 6.93 5.05 -12.13
N SER A 165 5.83 4.55 -11.56
CA SER A 165 5.88 3.51 -10.52
C SER A 165 6.31 2.13 -11.04
N ASP A 166 6.23 1.88 -12.35
CA ASP A 166 6.69 0.62 -12.95
C ASP A 166 8.22 0.54 -13.01
N SER A 167 8.89 1.71 -12.95
CA SER A 167 10.35 1.79 -12.90
C SER A 167 10.94 1.56 -11.50
N LEU A 168 10.12 1.55 -10.44
CA LEU A 168 10.57 1.38 -9.05
C LEU A 168 11.24 0.02 -8.82
N GLN A 169 12.27 0.04 -7.98
CA GLN A 169 12.96 -1.17 -7.53
C GLN A 169 12.90 -1.27 -6.00
N VAL A 170 12.79 -2.50 -5.51
CA VAL A 170 12.88 -2.76 -4.06
C VAL A 170 14.26 -2.34 -3.55
N GLY A 171 14.28 -1.55 -2.49
CA GLY A 171 15.49 -0.96 -1.90
C GLY A 171 15.76 0.49 -2.32
N GLU A 172 15.01 1.06 -3.28
CA GLU A 172 15.13 2.48 -3.62
C GLU A 172 14.69 3.38 -2.46
N ASP A 173 15.45 4.44 -2.21
CA ASP A 173 15.12 5.48 -1.24
C ASP A 173 13.86 6.25 -1.66
N VAL A 174 12.94 6.42 -0.72
CA VAL A 174 11.73 7.22 -0.90
C VAL A 174 11.46 8.09 0.33
N ILE A 175 10.75 9.19 0.13
CA ILE A 175 10.22 10.02 1.23
C ILE A 175 8.70 10.10 1.13
N ALA A 176 8.04 10.06 2.28
CA ALA A 176 6.62 10.37 2.39
C ALA A 176 6.45 11.75 3.02
N ILE A 177 5.58 12.57 2.42
CA ILE A 177 5.30 13.94 2.85
C ILE A 177 3.81 14.05 3.15
N GLY A 178 3.44 14.76 4.22
CA GLY A 178 2.04 15.04 4.52
C GLY A 178 1.82 15.75 5.86
N HIS A 179 0.59 16.18 6.12
CA HIS A 179 0.20 16.94 7.31
C HIS A 179 -0.24 15.99 8.45
N ALA A 180 0.75 15.27 9.01
CA ALA A 180 0.48 14.26 10.04
C ALA A 180 -0.18 14.90 11.27
N LEU A 181 -1.28 14.28 11.71
CA LEU A 181 -2.03 14.66 12.92
C LEU A 181 -2.63 16.10 12.91
N GLY A 182 -2.70 16.75 11.73
CA GLY A 182 -3.19 18.14 11.64
C GLY A 182 -2.41 19.11 12.52
N LEU A 183 -1.10 18.90 12.65
CA LEU A 183 -0.24 19.80 13.40
C LEU A 183 0.03 21.06 12.59
N ASP A 184 -0.11 22.22 13.23
CA ASP A 184 0.19 23.51 12.60
C ASP A 184 1.64 23.56 12.09
N GLY A 185 1.85 24.07 10.88
CA GLY A 185 3.17 24.31 10.30
C GLY A 185 3.47 23.50 9.05
N ALA A 186 4.75 23.33 8.76
CA ALA A 186 5.22 22.60 7.59
C ALA A 186 4.82 21.12 7.61
N PRO A 187 4.66 20.49 6.43
CA PRO A 187 4.33 19.06 6.35
C PRO A 187 5.39 18.19 7.03
N THR A 188 4.95 17.11 7.64
CA THR A 188 5.81 16.07 8.20
C THR A 188 6.45 15.26 7.08
N VAL A 189 7.73 14.97 7.25
CA VAL A 189 8.52 14.19 6.29
C VAL A 189 9.05 12.92 6.96
N SER A 190 8.90 11.79 6.32
CA SER A 190 9.53 10.54 6.73
C SER A 190 10.28 9.92 5.55
N LYS A 191 11.46 9.34 5.83
CA LYS A 191 12.29 8.67 4.84
C LYS A 191 12.31 7.16 5.09
N GLY A 192 12.29 6.39 4.03
CA GLY A 192 12.41 4.95 4.02
C GLY A 192 12.84 4.44 2.66
N VAL A 193 12.55 3.17 2.40
CA VAL A 193 12.82 2.53 1.11
C VAL A 193 11.55 1.88 0.56
N VAL A 194 11.54 1.59 -0.72
CA VAL A 194 10.57 0.69 -1.33
C VAL A 194 10.82 -0.72 -0.78
N SER A 195 9.93 -1.21 0.09
CA SER A 195 10.06 -2.52 0.73
C SER A 195 9.53 -3.66 -0.13
N ALA A 196 8.49 -3.40 -0.92
CA ALA A 196 7.92 -4.34 -1.88
C ALA A 196 7.02 -3.60 -2.89
N LEU A 197 6.71 -4.26 -4.00
CA LEU A 197 5.85 -3.78 -5.07
C LEU A 197 4.66 -4.72 -5.27
N ASN A 198 3.59 -4.19 -5.88
CA ASN A 198 2.39 -4.95 -6.26
C ASN A 198 1.74 -5.69 -5.08
N ARG A 199 1.65 -5.03 -3.90
CA ARG A 199 0.98 -5.60 -2.74
C ARG A 199 -0.53 -5.48 -2.85
N THR A 200 -1.20 -6.53 -2.40
CA THR A 200 -2.64 -6.54 -2.19
C THR A 200 -2.94 -6.65 -0.70
N ILE A 201 -3.85 -5.82 -0.22
CA ILE A 201 -4.28 -5.77 1.17
C ILE A 201 -5.80 -5.78 1.25
N LEU A 202 -6.33 -6.33 2.35
CA LEU A 202 -7.76 -6.26 2.65
C LEU A 202 -8.11 -4.87 3.18
N ASP A 203 -9.14 -4.26 2.61
CA ASP A 203 -9.72 -3.06 3.19
C ASP A 203 -10.72 -3.40 4.32
N ASN A 204 -11.09 -2.40 5.12
CA ASN A 204 -11.98 -2.58 6.28
C ASN A 204 -13.44 -2.87 5.88
N VAL A 205 -13.81 -2.82 4.60
CA VAL A 205 -15.17 -3.05 4.11
C VAL A 205 -15.32 -4.35 3.31
N GLY A 206 -14.25 -5.18 3.30
CA GLY A 206 -14.25 -6.49 2.63
C GLY A 206 -13.96 -6.41 1.13
N GLY A 207 -13.25 -5.37 0.70
CA GLY A 207 -12.63 -5.25 -0.59
C GLY A 207 -11.11 -5.41 -0.50
N ASN A 208 -10.44 -5.29 -1.63
CA ASN A 208 -8.99 -5.33 -1.71
C ASN A 208 -8.51 -3.99 -2.28
N LEU A 209 -7.40 -3.51 -1.72
CA LEU A 209 -6.60 -2.48 -2.34
C LEU A 209 -5.34 -3.14 -2.88
N SER A 210 -5.14 -3.06 -4.17
CA SER A 210 -4.12 -3.85 -4.89
C SER A 210 -3.17 -2.96 -5.68
N GLY A 211 -2.03 -3.51 -6.13
CA GLY A 211 -1.02 -2.75 -6.87
C GLY A 211 -0.23 -1.78 -6.00
N LEU A 212 -0.21 -1.98 -4.67
CA LEU A 212 0.39 -1.03 -3.76
C LEU A 212 1.92 -1.12 -3.74
N VAL A 213 2.55 0.03 -3.56
CA VAL A 213 3.95 0.17 -3.14
C VAL A 213 4.00 0.07 -1.62
N GLN A 214 4.76 -0.88 -1.10
CA GLN A 214 5.05 -1.01 0.33
C GLN A 214 6.34 -0.26 0.65
N THR A 215 6.34 0.50 1.74
CA THR A 215 7.51 1.22 2.25
C THR A 215 7.64 1.09 3.77
N ASP A 216 8.83 1.26 4.30
CA ASP A 216 9.10 1.41 5.73
C ASP A 216 9.18 2.89 6.17
N ALA A 217 9.03 3.84 5.23
CA ALA A 217 8.75 5.23 5.58
C ALA A 217 7.49 5.29 6.46
N ALA A 218 7.54 6.06 7.53
CA ALA A 218 6.44 6.14 8.49
C ALA A 218 5.20 6.82 7.83
N ILE A 219 4.15 6.04 7.58
CA ILE A 219 2.85 6.51 7.13
C ILE A 219 1.90 6.46 8.33
N ASN A 220 1.34 7.61 8.69
CA ASN A 220 0.45 7.78 9.84
C ASN A 220 -0.80 8.58 9.42
N GLU A 221 -1.77 8.69 10.33
CA GLU A 221 -2.93 9.58 10.15
C GLU A 221 -2.47 11.00 9.80
N GLY A 222 -3.08 11.58 8.76
CA GLY A 222 -2.72 12.87 8.19
C GLY A 222 -1.79 12.80 6.98
N ASN A 223 -0.92 11.77 6.84
CA ASN A 223 -0.13 11.57 5.62
C ASN A 223 -0.96 10.95 4.47
N SER A 224 -2.13 10.39 4.77
CA SER A 224 -3.05 9.84 3.77
C SER A 224 -3.37 10.88 2.70
N GLY A 225 -3.25 10.50 1.43
CA GLY A 225 -3.44 11.37 0.26
C GLY A 225 -2.21 12.17 -0.14
N GLY A 226 -1.18 12.22 0.72
CA GLY A 226 0.10 12.86 0.40
C GLY A 226 1.00 12.00 -0.49
N PRO A 227 2.06 12.58 -1.06
CA PRO A 227 2.94 11.88 -1.98
C PRO A 227 3.93 10.96 -1.28
N LEU A 228 4.21 9.80 -1.91
CA LEU A 228 5.46 9.06 -1.80
C LEU A 228 6.35 9.48 -2.97
N VAL A 229 7.58 9.91 -2.70
CA VAL A 229 8.44 10.57 -3.66
C VAL A 229 9.79 9.87 -3.74
N ASN A 230 10.33 9.70 -4.95
CA ASN A 230 11.68 9.21 -5.16
C ASN A 230 12.73 10.32 -4.97
N MET A 231 14.01 9.96 -4.99
CA MET A 231 15.09 10.92 -4.78
C MET A 231 15.33 11.87 -5.98
N ARG A 232 14.51 11.80 -7.03
CA ARG A 232 14.51 12.76 -8.16
C ARG A 232 13.40 13.83 -8.04
N GLY A 233 12.61 13.79 -6.96
CA GLY A 233 11.49 14.72 -6.76
C GLY A 233 10.23 14.32 -7.51
N GLU A 234 10.13 13.09 -7.97
CA GLU A 234 8.97 12.57 -8.69
C GLU A 234 8.04 11.83 -7.72
N VAL A 235 6.76 12.12 -7.78
CA VAL A 235 5.73 11.38 -7.03
C VAL A 235 5.58 10.00 -7.66
N VAL A 236 5.84 8.95 -6.88
CA VAL A 236 5.77 7.54 -7.29
C VAL A 236 4.64 6.77 -6.61
N GLY A 237 3.93 7.41 -5.68
CA GLY A 237 2.74 6.86 -5.04
C GLY A 237 1.96 7.89 -4.25
N ILE A 238 0.72 7.55 -3.91
CA ILE A 238 -0.15 8.31 -2.99
C ILE A 238 -0.29 7.51 -1.71
N ASN A 239 0.20 8.06 -0.59
CA ASN A 239 0.19 7.39 0.70
C ASN A 239 -1.22 7.04 1.17
N THR A 240 -1.42 5.86 1.73
CA THR A 240 -2.70 5.43 2.31
C THR A 240 -2.50 4.71 3.64
N VAL A 241 -3.28 5.08 4.66
CA VAL A 241 -3.23 4.52 6.03
C VAL A 241 -4.44 3.62 6.30
N LYS A 242 -4.98 2.98 5.28
CA LYS A 242 -6.21 2.17 5.43
C LYS A 242 -6.03 0.85 6.18
N ILE A 243 -4.85 0.60 6.79
CA ILE A 243 -4.53 -0.70 7.40
C ILE A 243 -4.07 -0.53 8.83
N ASN A 244 -4.77 -1.22 9.73
CA ASN A 244 -4.27 -1.54 11.07
C ASN A 244 -3.23 -2.69 11.00
N SER A 245 -2.20 -2.56 10.18
CA SER A 245 -1.09 -3.50 10.15
C SER A 245 -0.02 -3.02 11.12
N GLY A 246 0.43 -3.93 11.94
CA GLY A 246 1.42 -3.67 13.00
C GLY A 246 2.65 -2.89 12.53
N ASP A 247 3.48 -2.51 13.47
CA ASP A 247 4.59 -1.57 13.37
C ASP A 247 5.37 -1.58 12.05
N ARG A 248 5.49 -0.39 11.42
CA ARG A 248 6.41 -0.06 10.32
C ARG A 248 6.05 -0.62 8.92
N LEU A 249 4.79 -0.79 8.60
CA LEU A 249 4.37 -1.10 7.24
C LEU A 249 3.55 0.07 6.69
N GLY A 250 4.15 0.86 5.81
CA GLY A 250 3.49 1.89 5.02
C GLY A 250 3.08 1.35 3.65
N PHE A 251 1.99 1.90 3.11
CA PHE A 251 1.52 1.57 1.77
C PHE A 251 1.17 2.84 1.02
N SER A 252 1.41 2.80 -0.29
CA SER A 252 1.02 3.87 -1.20
C SER A 252 0.40 3.27 -2.46
N ILE A 253 -0.65 3.90 -2.95
CA ILE A 253 -1.24 3.58 -4.25
C ILE A 253 -0.20 3.93 -5.29
N ASN A 254 0.14 3.02 -6.21
CA ASN A 254 1.13 3.29 -7.24
C ASN A 254 0.69 4.47 -8.12
N ILE A 255 1.65 5.28 -8.57
CA ILE A 255 1.31 6.54 -9.23
C ILE A 255 0.75 6.35 -10.63
N ASN A 256 1.12 5.28 -11.33
CA ASN A 256 0.60 5.02 -12.68
C ASN A 256 -0.91 4.78 -12.62
N ASP A 257 -1.39 3.97 -11.67
CA ASP A 257 -2.82 3.74 -11.47
C ASP A 257 -3.54 5.01 -11.00
N ALA A 258 -2.95 5.74 -10.04
CA ALA A 258 -3.54 6.97 -9.53
C ALA A 258 -3.68 8.05 -10.62
N LYS A 259 -2.64 8.24 -11.44
CA LYS A 259 -2.62 9.20 -12.55
C LYS A 259 -3.62 8.81 -13.63
N ASN A 260 -3.61 7.54 -14.08
CA ASN A 260 -4.55 7.05 -15.11
C ASN A 260 -6.01 7.19 -14.65
N ALA A 261 -6.29 6.89 -13.38
CA ALA A 261 -7.62 7.08 -12.81
C ALA A 261 -8.00 8.56 -12.77
N ALA A 262 -7.11 9.44 -12.31
CA ALA A 262 -7.35 10.88 -12.24
C ALA A 262 -7.61 11.47 -13.62
N GLU A 263 -6.76 11.20 -14.61
CA GLU A 263 -6.92 11.66 -15.99
C GLU A 263 -8.27 11.21 -16.59
N THR A 264 -8.63 9.93 -16.37
CA THR A 264 -9.90 9.37 -16.84
C THR A 264 -11.10 10.05 -16.17
N LEU A 265 -11.06 10.21 -14.84
CA LEU A 265 -12.13 10.87 -14.08
C LEU A 265 -12.32 12.33 -14.45
N ILE A 266 -11.24 13.04 -14.74
CA ILE A 266 -11.29 14.44 -15.17
C ILE A 266 -11.86 14.56 -16.60
N ALA A 267 -11.40 13.71 -17.52
CA ALA A 267 -11.77 13.78 -18.94
C ALA A 267 -13.19 13.27 -19.23
N LEU A 268 -13.58 12.14 -18.63
CA LEU A 268 -14.84 11.45 -18.97
C LEU A 268 -15.98 11.74 -17.99
N GLY A 269 -15.71 12.41 -16.89
CA GLY A 269 -16.69 12.63 -15.84
C GLY A 269 -16.85 11.39 -14.93
N PRO A 270 -17.94 11.32 -14.11
CA PRO A 270 -18.13 10.24 -13.19
C PRO A 270 -18.22 8.91 -13.94
N LEU A 271 -17.30 8.01 -13.62
CA LEU A 271 -17.37 6.63 -14.10
C LEU A 271 -18.59 5.94 -13.46
N PRO A 272 -19.24 5.00 -14.17
CA PRO A 272 -20.21 4.14 -13.53
C PRO A 272 -19.56 3.46 -12.30
N PRO A 273 -20.32 3.25 -11.21
CA PRO A 273 -19.76 2.57 -10.04
C PRO A 273 -19.10 1.25 -10.46
N PRO A 274 -17.86 1.01 -10.06
CA PRO A 274 -17.20 -0.27 -10.33
C PRO A 274 -17.98 -1.41 -9.70
N GLY A 275 -17.95 -2.55 -10.33
CA GLY A 275 -18.63 -3.73 -9.82
C GLY A 275 -18.03 -4.20 -8.51
N PHE A 276 -18.89 -4.62 -7.61
CA PHE A 276 -18.52 -5.21 -6.33
C PHE A 276 -18.81 -6.70 -6.33
N LEU A 277 -17.80 -7.52 -6.03
CA LEU A 277 -17.96 -8.97 -5.90
C LEU A 277 -18.15 -9.38 -4.42
N GLY A 278 -17.45 -8.75 -3.50
CA GLY A 278 -17.57 -9.00 -2.06
C GLY A 278 -16.69 -10.13 -1.54
N VAL A 279 -15.52 -10.30 -2.12
CA VAL A 279 -14.47 -11.22 -1.67
C VAL A 279 -13.32 -10.46 -1.06
N GLY A 280 -12.70 -11.04 -0.02
CA GLY A 280 -11.43 -10.63 0.52
C GLY A 280 -10.45 -11.80 0.51
N GLY A 281 -9.14 -11.53 0.32
CA GLY A 281 -8.19 -12.61 0.20
C GLY A 281 -6.74 -12.16 0.09
N VAL A 282 -5.90 -13.08 -0.35
CA VAL A 282 -4.46 -12.88 -0.50
C VAL A 282 -3.97 -13.43 -1.84
N ASP A 283 -2.89 -12.86 -2.33
CA ASP A 283 -2.26 -13.33 -3.56
C ASP A 283 -1.62 -14.71 -3.36
N VAL A 284 -1.91 -15.62 -4.26
CA VAL A 284 -1.23 -16.90 -4.31
C VAL A 284 0.12 -16.72 -4.99
N ASN A 285 1.17 -17.03 -4.25
CA ASN A 285 2.53 -17.10 -4.79
C ASN A 285 3.15 -18.48 -4.53
N ARG A 286 4.30 -18.75 -5.13
CA ARG A 286 4.97 -20.06 -5.00
C ARG A 286 5.29 -20.44 -3.56
N ALA A 287 5.59 -19.47 -2.69
CA ALA A 287 5.90 -19.72 -1.29
C ALA A 287 4.64 -20.15 -0.52
N LEU A 288 3.53 -19.41 -0.66
CA LEU A 288 2.23 -19.73 -0.08
C LEU A 288 1.72 -21.08 -0.61
N ALA A 289 1.76 -21.27 -1.93
CA ALA A 289 1.31 -22.52 -2.56
C ALA A 289 2.03 -23.76 -1.98
N ARG A 290 3.36 -23.65 -1.76
CA ARG A 290 4.14 -24.75 -1.13
C ARG A 290 3.82 -24.91 0.35
N ALA A 291 3.66 -23.78 1.09
CA ALA A 291 3.46 -23.81 2.53
C ALA A 291 2.13 -24.48 2.92
N ILE A 292 1.07 -24.28 2.16
CA ILE A 292 -0.28 -24.80 2.45
C ILE A 292 -0.78 -25.83 1.42
N GLY A 293 0.08 -26.24 0.47
CA GLY A 293 -0.22 -27.32 -0.47
C GLY A 293 -1.24 -26.98 -1.56
N LEU A 294 -1.27 -25.71 -2.03
CA LEU A 294 -2.18 -25.29 -3.07
C LEU A 294 -1.86 -25.95 -4.44
N PRO A 295 -2.87 -26.24 -5.23
CA PRO A 295 -2.69 -26.88 -6.56
C PRO A 295 -2.17 -25.94 -7.63
N VAL A 296 -2.20 -24.63 -7.39
CA VAL A 296 -1.76 -23.58 -8.31
C VAL A 296 -0.76 -22.64 -7.61
N ALA A 297 0.11 -22.01 -8.40
CA ALA A 297 1.17 -21.16 -7.90
C ALA A 297 0.92 -19.65 -8.09
N GLN A 298 -0.26 -19.29 -8.60
CA GLN A 298 -0.73 -17.93 -8.81
C GLN A 298 -2.25 -17.89 -8.77
N GLY A 299 -2.84 -16.71 -8.57
CA GLY A 299 -4.27 -16.49 -8.45
C GLY A 299 -4.59 -15.70 -7.18
N PHE A 300 -5.87 -15.55 -6.86
CA PHE A 300 -6.35 -14.88 -5.69
C PHE A 300 -7.09 -15.85 -4.77
N LEU A 301 -6.51 -16.16 -3.61
CA LEU A 301 -7.10 -17.04 -2.60
C LEU A 301 -8.11 -16.27 -1.76
N ILE A 302 -9.39 -16.67 -1.83
CA ILE A 302 -10.46 -16.09 -1.03
C ILE A 302 -10.29 -16.54 0.42
N THR A 303 -10.13 -15.58 1.34
CA THR A 303 -10.10 -15.83 2.79
C THR A 303 -11.39 -15.38 3.47
N MET A 304 -12.16 -14.51 2.82
CA MET A 304 -13.38 -13.96 3.36
C MET A 304 -14.39 -13.69 2.24
N ILE A 305 -15.66 -13.97 2.52
CA ILE A 305 -16.81 -13.57 1.70
C ILE A 305 -17.71 -12.69 2.53
N LYS A 306 -18.06 -11.53 1.99
CA LYS A 306 -18.98 -10.62 2.66
C LYS A 306 -20.41 -11.17 2.62
N PRO A 307 -21.08 -11.29 3.76
CA PRO A 307 -22.48 -11.75 3.79
C PRO A 307 -23.39 -10.86 2.93
N GLY A 308 -24.30 -11.46 2.17
CA GLY A 308 -25.21 -10.77 1.25
C GLY A 308 -24.56 -10.27 -0.04
N SER A 309 -23.32 -10.62 -0.30
CA SER A 309 -22.58 -10.19 -1.49
C SER A 309 -22.92 -11.01 -2.74
N PRO A 310 -22.59 -10.49 -3.94
CA PRO A 310 -22.60 -11.25 -5.18
C PRO A 310 -21.80 -12.55 -5.12
N ALA A 311 -20.65 -12.55 -4.45
CA ALA A 311 -19.80 -13.73 -4.27
C ALA A 311 -20.54 -14.85 -3.52
N GLU A 312 -21.20 -14.52 -2.40
CA GLU A 312 -22.00 -15.49 -1.66
C GLU A 312 -23.16 -16.02 -2.51
N THR A 313 -23.87 -15.13 -3.22
CA THR A 313 -24.98 -15.50 -4.10
C THR A 313 -24.53 -16.40 -5.26
N ALA A 314 -23.33 -16.17 -5.78
CA ALA A 314 -22.73 -16.99 -6.85
C ALA A 314 -22.23 -18.35 -6.35
N GLY A 315 -22.16 -18.58 -5.03
CA GLY A 315 -21.68 -19.83 -4.44
C GLY A 315 -20.16 -19.93 -4.37
N LEU A 316 -19.47 -18.79 -4.34
CA LEU A 316 -18.06 -18.74 -3.95
C LEU A 316 -17.92 -19.12 -2.46
N GLU A 317 -16.81 -19.72 -2.09
CA GLU A 317 -16.53 -20.18 -0.74
C GLU A 317 -15.13 -19.71 -0.29
N PRO A 318 -14.89 -19.52 1.02
CA PRO A 318 -13.52 -19.40 1.50
C PRO A 318 -12.68 -20.60 1.06
N ASP A 319 -11.40 -20.36 0.81
CA ASP A 319 -10.43 -21.31 0.24
C ASP A 319 -10.58 -21.58 -1.27
N ASP A 320 -11.53 -20.95 -1.96
CA ASP A 320 -11.51 -20.89 -3.42
C ASP A 320 -10.35 -20.02 -3.90
N ILE A 321 -9.71 -20.44 -5.02
CA ILE A 321 -8.70 -19.63 -5.69
C ILE A 321 -9.27 -19.14 -7.02
N ILE A 322 -9.54 -17.86 -7.13
CA ILE A 322 -9.90 -17.22 -8.41
C ILE A 322 -8.65 -17.17 -9.27
N PHE A 323 -8.73 -17.70 -10.49
CA PHE A 323 -7.62 -17.65 -11.45
C PHE A 323 -8.04 -17.18 -12.85
N GLU A 324 -9.35 -16.98 -13.08
CA GLU A 324 -9.88 -16.48 -14.37
C GLU A 324 -11.24 -15.83 -14.15
N MET A 325 -11.49 -14.70 -14.83
CA MET A 325 -12.78 -14.02 -14.90
C MET A 325 -13.07 -13.67 -16.37
N ASP A 326 -14.22 -14.10 -16.91
CA ASP A 326 -14.61 -13.94 -18.32
C ASP A 326 -13.49 -14.35 -19.32
N ASN A 327 -12.76 -15.42 -19.04
CA ASN A 327 -11.58 -15.91 -19.76
C ASN A 327 -10.34 -14.97 -19.67
N VAL A 328 -10.37 -13.96 -18.81
CA VAL A 328 -9.20 -13.13 -18.48
C VAL A 328 -8.47 -13.77 -17.30
N PRO A 329 -7.17 -14.07 -17.40
CA PRO A 329 -6.41 -14.64 -16.28
C PRO A 329 -6.38 -13.68 -15.09
N VAL A 330 -6.57 -14.22 -13.88
CA VAL A 330 -6.38 -13.54 -12.60
C VAL A 330 -5.19 -14.18 -11.91
N THR A 331 -4.06 -13.52 -11.90
CA THR A 331 -2.81 -14.03 -11.30
C THR A 331 -2.61 -13.56 -9.86
N ASN A 332 -3.31 -12.49 -9.46
CA ASN A 332 -3.24 -11.83 -8.16
C ASN A 332 -4.48 -10.95 -7.93
N GLY A 333 -4.57 -10.27 -6.78
CA GLY A 333 -5.68 -9.37 -6.46
C GLY A 333 -5.69 -8.06 -7.26
N TYR A 334 -4.56 -7.66 -7.82
CA TYR A 334 -4.52 -6.51 -8.72
C TYR A 334 -5.31 -6.79 -10.00
N ASP A 335 -5.09 -7.94 -10.64
CA ASP A 335 -5.84 -8.34 -11.84
C ASP A 335 -7.36 -8.39 -11.56
N LEU A 336 -7.74 -8.91 -10.36
CA LEU A 336 -9.12 -8.91 -9.89
C LEU A 336 -9.69 -7.49 -9.79
N THR A 337 -8.92 -6.56 -9.21
CA THR A 337 -9.35 -5.17 -9.01
C THR A 337 -9.51 -4.44 -10.35
N VAL A 338 -8.55 -4.62 -11.28
CA VAL A 338 -8.62 -4.05 -12.63
C VAL A 338 -9.86 -4.58 -13.36
N PHE A 339 -10.09 -5.89 -13.31
CA PHE A 339 -11.27 -6.49 -13.93
C PHE A 339 -12.59 -5.90 -13.39
N LEU A 340 -12.72 -5.78 -12.07
CA LEU A 340 -13.93 -5.23 -11.44
C LEU A 340 -14.14 -3.74 -11.78
N ARG A 341 -13.08 -2.98 -12.03
CA ARG A 341 -13.17 -1.58 -12.46
C ARG A 341 -13.77 -1.45 -13.86
N GLU A 342 -13.42 -2.37 -14.75
CA GLU A 342 -13.91 -2.39 -16.14
C GLU A 342 -15.34 -2.92 -16.26
N HIS A 343 -15.86 -3.56 -15.19
CA HIS A 343 -17.18 -4.19 -15.18
C HIS A 343 -18.08 -3.52 -14.12
N PRO A 344 -18.98 -2.60 -14.51
CA PRO A 344 -19.83 -1.88 -13.56
C PRO A 344 -20.81 -2.78 -12.82
N SER A 345 -21.41 -2.24 -11.76
CA SER A 345 -22.53 -2.88 -11.06
C SER A 345 -23.64 -3.29 -12.04
N GLY A 346 -24.21 -4.48 -11.82
CA GLY A 346 -25.15 -5.12 -12.70
C GLY A 346 -24.53 -5.99 -13.82
N SER A 347 -23.21 -5.93 -14.04
CA SER A 347 -22.52 -6.80 -15.00
C SER A 347 -22.64 -8.25 -14.58
N ARG A 348 -22.96 -9.12 -15.55
CA ARG A 348 -22.89 -10.57 -15.38
C ARG A 348 -21.54 -11.07 -15.83
N ILE A 349 -20.84 -11.77 -14.95
CA ILE A 349 -19.47 -12.26 -15.18
C ILE A 349 -19.39 -13.74 -14.86
N SER A 350 -18.44 -14.42 -15.51
CA SER A 350 -18.08 -15.81 -15.25
C SER A 350 -16.78 -15.86 -14.46
N ILE A 351 -16.77 -16.62 -13.38
CA ILE A 351 -15.61 -16.75 -12.48
C ILE A 351 -15.18 -18.20 -12.46
N THR A 352 -13.93 -18.48 -12.83
CA THR A 352 -13.37 -19.82 -12.74
C THR A 352 -12.46 -19.89 -11.50
N VAL A 353 -12.78 -20.84 -10.61
CA VAL A 353 -12.05 -21.05 -9.36
C VAL A 353 -11.51 -22.48 -9.26
N VAL A 354 -10.41 -22.63 -8.53
CA VAL A 354 -9.94 -23.92 -8.02
C VAL A 354 -10.46 -24.07 -6.60
N ARG A 355 -11.25 -25.12 -6.35
CA ARG A 355 -11.77 -25.48 -5.02
C ARG A 355 -11.19 -26.81 -4.60
N GLY A 356 -10.63 -26.85 -3.39
CA GLY A 356 -9.93 -28.02 -2.87
C GLY A 356 -8.68 -28.36 -3.69
N LEU A 357 -8.34 -29.66 -3.76
CA LEU A 357 -7.03 -30.07 -4.31
C LEU A 357 -6.95 -30.01 -5.85
N ARG A 358 -8.05 -30.08 -6.60
CA ARG A 358 -8.02 -30.10 -8.09
C ARG A 358 -9.37 -29.87 -8.79
N SER A 359 -10.41 -29.45 -8.09
CA SER A 359 -11.72 -29.27 -8.74
C SER A 359 -11.84 -27.86 -9.30
N LEU A 360 -12.10 -27.76 -10.60
CA LEU A 360 -12.40 -26.50 -11.27
C LEU A 360 -13.91 -26.27 -11.23
N PHE A 361 -14.32 -25.10 -10.79
CA PHE A 361 -15.69 -24.66 -10.84
C PHE A 361 -15.77 -23.38 -11.67
N ARG A 362 -16.78 -23.32 -12.53
CA ARG A 362 -17.16 -22.10 -13.23
C ARG A 362 -18.49 -21.62 -12.64
N LEU A 363 -18.46 -20.45 -12.07
CA LEU A 363 -19.57 -19.82 -11.38
C LEU A 363 -19.97 -18.55 -12.12
N GLU A 364 -21.23 -18.19 -12.06
CA GLU A 364 -21.73 -16.92 -12.60
C GLU A 364 -22.10 -15.98 -11.46
N ALA A 365 -21.67 -14.75 -11.55
CA ALA A 365 -22.03 -13.69 -10.60
C ALA A 365 -22.63 -12.49 -11.35
N VAL A 366 -23.53 -11.79 -10.66
CA VAL A 366 -23.97 -10.45 -11.08
C VAL A 366 -23.35 -9.48 -10.10
N LEU A 367 -22.46 -8.61 -10.57
CA LEU A 367 -21.77 -7.65 -9.73
C LEU A 367 -22.78 -6.67 -9.10
N GLY A 368 -22.59 -6.33 -7.85
CA GLY A 368 -23.41 -5.41 -7.09
C GLY A 368 -22.77 -4.05 -6.91
N ASP A 369 -23.46 -3.19 -6.15
CA ASP A 369 -22.89 -1.93 -5.69
C ASP A 369 -21.99 -2.15 -4.48
N ARG A 370 -20.89 -1.39 -4.41
CA ARG A 370 -20.01 -1.42 -3.23
C ARG A 370 -20.76 -0.75 -2.05
N PRO A 371 -20.85 -1.39 -0.88
CA PRO A 371 -21.46 -0.78 0.29
C PRO A 371 -20.73 0.51 0.69
N GLY A 372 -21.47 1.62 0.80
CA GLY A 372 -20.91 2.94 1.14
C GLY A 372 -20.34 3.73 -0.04
N SER A 373 -20.57 3.28 -1.29
CA SER A 373 -20.17 4.03 -2.49
C SER A 373 -21.22 5.07 -2.92
#